data_366e61bf420e39dee293ef5a08083ae6
#
_entry.id   366e61bf420e39dee293ef5a08083ae6
#
_cell.length_a   1.000
_cell.length_b   1.000
_cell.length_c   1.000
_cell.angle_alpha   90.00
_cell.angle_beta   90.00
_cell.angle_gamma   90.00
#
_symmetry.space_group_name_H-M   'P 1'
#
loop_
_entity.id
_entity.type
_entity.pdbx_description
1 polymer ?
#
loop_
_entity_poly.entity_id
_entity_poly.type
_entity_poly.pdbx_seq_one_letter_code
_entity_poly.pdbx_strand_id
1 'polypeptide(L)'
;MPLFLANFALFSPLLVFLSYLCPKNERMKILITGASGFIGSFIVEEALKQGMETWAAVRRSSSRQYLQDGRIHFIELDLSSPADLECRLAGMQFDYVVHAAGATKCLHEEDFYRVNTEGTKNLVHALLKVQMPLKRFVYLSSLSVFGAIREQQPYQEITEHDTPRPNTAYGKSKLAAERFLDSIGNDFPYIVLRPTGVYGPREKDYFLMVKSIRSHVDFSVGF
;
A
#
# COMPACT_ATOMS: atom_id res chain seq x y z
N MET A 1 22.43 5.24 23.22
CA MET A 1 21.48 4.23 22.74
C MET A 1 20.04 4.67 23.05
N PRO A 2 19.54 5.76 22.48
CA PRO A 2 18.10 6.08 22.48
C PRO A 2 17.53 6.38 21.07
N LEU A 3 18.24 6.05 19.97
CA LEU A 3 17.78 6.33 18.60
C LEU A 3 16.79 5.31 18.02
N PHE A 4 16.56 4.19 18.72
CA PHE A 4 15.70 3.10 18.20
C PHE A 4 14.21 3.27 18.51
N LEU A 5 13.83 4.16 19.42
CA LEU A 5 12.41 4.38 19.79
C LEU A 5 11.69 5.42 18.93
N ALA A 6 12.41 6.31 18.24
CA ALA A 6 11.81 7.33 17.37
C ALA A 6 11.27 6.77 16.04
N ASN A 7 11.76 5.62 15.59
CA ASN A 7 11.36 5.04 14.28
C ASN A 7 10.00 4.32 14.30
N PHE A 8 9.44 4.00 15.46
CA PHE A 8 8.10 3.44 15.58
C PHE A 8 7.00 4.49 15.41
N ALA A 9 7.30 5.77 15.62
CA ALA A 9 6.32 6.84 15.57
C ALA A 9 5.81 7.15 14.15
N LEU A 10 6.60 6.90 13.10
CA LEU A 10 6.20 7.18 11.70
C LEU A 10 5.31 6.08 11.10
N PHE A 11 5.38 4.85 11.61
CA PHE A 11 4.41 3.78 11.31
C PHE A 11 3.13 3.89 12.14
N SER A 12 3.16 4.66 13.22
CA SER A 12 2.06 4.80 14.17
C SER A 12 0.71 5.16 13.51
N PRO A 13 0.59 6.12 12.57
CA PRO A 13 -0.71 6.47 12.00
C PRO A 13 -1.35 5.34 11.21
N LEU A 14 -0.58 4.58 10.41
CA LEU A 14 -1.10 3.44 9.65
C LEU A 14 -1.46 2.27 10.58
N LEU A 15 -0.65 2.02 11.59
CA LEU A 15 -0.89 0.97 12.60
C LEU A 15 -2.05 1.35 13.52
N VAL A 16 -2.14 2.61 13.94
CA VAL A 16 -3.28 3.16 14.68
C VAL A 16 -4.56 3.06 13.84
N PHE A 17 -4.50 3.39 12.55
CA PHE A 17 -5.65 3.24 11.66
C PHE A 17 -6.16 1.79 11.62
N LEU A 18 -5.28 0.79 11.54
CA LEU A 18 -5.67 -0.62 11.61
C LEU A 18 -6.36 -0.98 12.95
N SER A 19 -5.95 -0.36 14.07
CA SER A 19 -6.60 -0.58 15.36
C SER A 19 -8.02 -0.02 15.44
N TYR A 20 -8.34 1.02 14.65
CA TYR A 20 -9.71 1.55 14.53
C TYR A 20 -10.62 0.68 13.65
N LEU A 21 -10.05 -0.15 12.76
CA LEU A 21 -10.85 -1.03 11.90
C LEU A 21 -11.42 -2.23 12.66
N CYS A 22 -10.86 -2.61 13.82
CA CYS A 22 -11.24 -3.84 14.52
C CYS A 22 -12.05 -3.54 15.81
N PRO A 23 -13.39 -3.66 15.81
CA PRO A 23 -14.15 -3.70 17.05
C PRO A 23 -13.79 -4.98 17.80
N LYS A 24 -13.53 -4.87 19.10
CA LYS A 24 -12.92 -5.90 19.97
C LYS A 24 -13.65 -7.25 20.08
N ASN A 25 -14.79 -7.44 19.45
CA ASN A 25 -15.66 -8.63 19.64
C ASN A 25 -15.99 -9.45 18.38
N GLU A 26 -15.51 -9.08 17.19
CA GLU A 26 -15.76 -9.85 15.98
C GLU A 26 -14.45 -10.28 15.33
N ARG A 27 -14.39 -11.54 14.89
CA ARG A 27 -13.22 -12.06 14.15
C ARG A 27 -13.28 -11.58 12.70
N MET A 28 -12.75 -10.38 12.45
CA MET A 28 -12.72 -9.75 11.12
C MET A 28 -11.72 -10.44 10.20
N LYS A 29 -12.08 -10.54 8.92
CA LYS A 29 -11.20 -11.06 7.87
C LYS A 29 -10.60 -9.93 7.04
N ILE A 30 -9.29 -9.96 6.88
CA ILE A 30 -8.55 -8.97 6.10
C ILE A 30 -7.73 -9.61 5.00
N LEU A 31 -7.85 -9.07 3.79
CA LEU A 31 -7.00 -9.38 2.65
C LEU A 31 -5.98 -8.26 2.46
N ILE A 32 -4.70 -8.61 2.37
CA ILE A 32 -3.61 -7.66 2.20
C ILE A 32 -2.89 -8.00 0.90
N THR A 33 -2.97 -7.14 -0.12
CA THR A 33 -2.16 -7.27 -1.32
C THR A 33 -0.82 -6.57 -1.13
N GLY A 34 0.22 -7.00 -1.85
CA GLY A 34 1.57 -6.51 -1.59
C GLY A 34 2.13 -6.96 -0.23
N ALA A 35 1.54 -7.98 0.38
CA ALA A 35 1.87 -8.50 1.70
C ALA A 35 3.35 -8.89 1.87
N SER A 36 4.01 -9.36 0.81
CA SER A 36 5.44 -9.72 0.82
C SER A 36 6.39 -8.52 0.73
N GLY A 37 5.87 -7.32 0.48
CA GLY A 37 6.63 -6.08 0.42
C GLY A 37 6.93 -5.50 1.80
N PHE A 38 7.71 -4.40 1.81
CA PHE A 38 8.11 -3.71 3.03
C PHE A 38 6.90 -3.31 3.88
N ILE A 39 6.05 -2.41 3.40
CA ILE A 39 4.89 -1.91 4.16
C ILE A 39 3.86 -3.04 4.37
N GLY A 40 3.56 -3.82 3.33
CA GLY A 40 2.57 -4.89 3.41
C GLY A 40 2.88 -5.93 4.48
N SER A 41 4.16 -6.28 4.68
CA SER A 41 4.55 -7.24 5.71
C SER A 41 4.32 -6.74 7.14
N PHE A 42 4.48 -5.43 7.39
CA PHE A 42 4.13 -4.84 8.68
C PHE A 42 2.62 -4.76 8.91
N ILE A 43 1.84 -4.50 7.83
CA ILE A 43 0.38 -4.53 7.90
C ILE A 43 -0.11 -5.95 8.28
N VAL A 44 0.50 -7.00 7.70
CA VAL A 44 0.20 -8.40 8.07
C VAL A 44 0.49 -8.65 9.55
N GLU A 45 1.67 -8.25 10.05
CA GLU A 45 2.02 -8.42 11.46
C GLU A 45 1.03 -7.71 12.38
N GLU A 46 0.63 -6.48 12.02
CA GLU A 46 -0.30 -5.71 12.83
C GLU A 46 -1.71 -6.32 12.83
N ALA A 47 -2.20 -6.76 11.67
CA ALA A 47 -3.48 -7.44 11.56
C ALA A 47 -3.55 -8.69 12.44
N LEU A 48 -2.46 -9.48 12.48
CA LEU A 48 -2.34 -10.64 13.36
C LEU A 48 -2.32 -10.26 14.84
N LYS A 49 -1.68 -9.15 15.22
CA LYS A 49 -1.67 -8.64 16.60
C LYS A 49 -3.06 -8.19 17.04
N GLN A 50 -3.84 -7.61 16.12
CA GLN A 50 -5.24 -7.23 16.35
C GLN A 50 -6.20 -8.42 16.35
N GLY A 51 -5.71 -9.66 16.15
CA GLY A 51 -6.53 -10.87 16.16
C GLY A 51 -7.38 -11.10 14.92
N MET A 52 -7.09 -10.38 13.82
CA MET A 52 -7.80 -10.54 12.55
C MET A 52 -7.43 -11.85 11.86
N GLU A 53 -8.37 -12.47 11.17
CA GLU A 53 -8.10 -13.56 10.23
C GLU A 53 -7.41 -12.97 9.00
N THR A 54 -6.08 -13.17 8.94
CA THR A 54 -5.21 -12.42 8.01
C THR A 54 -4.85 -13.24 6.79
N TRP A 55 -5.20 -12.71 5.62
CA TRP A 55 -4.91 -13.28 4.31
C TRP A 55 -3.88 -12.43 3.57
N ALA A 56 -2.75 -13.03 3.25
CA ALA A 56 -1.67 -12.43 2.48
C ALA A 56 -1.82 -12.80 1.00
N ALA A 57 -2.17 -11.81 0.16
CA ALA A 57 -2.17 -11.98 -1.28
C ALA A 57 -0.74 -11.86 -1.80
N VAL A 58 -0.26 -12.91 -2.45
CA VAL A 58 1.11 -13.02 -2.98
C VAL A 58 1.08 -13.48 -4.43
N ARG A 59 2.10 -13.17 -5.21
CA ARG A 59 2.36 -13.81 -6.50
C ARG A 59 3.12 -15.10 -6.27
N ARG A 60 3.05 -16.03 -7.19
CA ARG A 60 3.78 -17.30 -7.12
C ARG A 60 5.28 -17.12 -6.88
N SER A 61 5.88 -16.07 -7.45
CA SER A 61 7.29 -15.72 -7.31
C SER A 61 7.63 -14.88 -6.07
N SER A 62 6.64 -14.51 -5.24
CA SER A 62 6.88 -13.64 -4.09
C SER A 62 7.68 -14.33 -2.99
N SER A 63 8.71 -13.65 -2.48
CA SER A 63 9.41 -14.08 -1.27
C SER A 63 8.47 -14.01 -0.07
N ARG A 64 8.48 -15.03 0.77
CA ARG A 64 7.70 -15.08 2.03
C ARG A 64 8.57 -14.85 3.26
N GLN A 65 9.78 -14.32 3.10
CA GLN A 65 10.76 -14.18 4.20
C GLN A 65 10.25 -13.40 5.41
N TYR A 66 9.30 -12.47 5.23
CA TYR A 66 8.66 -11.69 6.29
C TYR A 66 7.27 -12.20 6.68
N LEU A 67 6.82 -13.31 6.11
CA LEU A 67 5.48 -13.88 6.28
C LEU A 67 5.59 -15.30 6.86
N GLN A 68 6.27 -15.43 8.03
CA GLN A 68 6.60 -16.72 8.63
C GLN A 68 5.61 -17.17 9.73
N ASP A 69 4.69 -16.29 10.15
CA ASP A 69 3.71 -16.64 11.19
C ASP A 69 2.70 -17.66 10.65
N GLY A 70 2.55 -18.78 11.33
CA GLY A 70 1.68 -19.88 10.91
C GLY A 70 0.17 -19.55 10.88
N ARG A 71 -0.23 -18.38 11.40
CA ARG A 71 -1.61 -17.88 11.36
C ARG A 71 -1.95 -17.18 10.05
N ILE A 72 -0.96 -16.93 9.18
CA ILE A 72 -1.17 -16.26 7.90
C ILE A 72 -1.79 -17.25 6.92
N HIS A 73 -2.94 -16.89 6.36
CA HIS A 73 -3.51 -17.56 5.21
C HIS A 73 -2.92 -16.94 3.94
N PHE A 74 -2.58 -17.77 2.96
CA PHE A 74 -2.03 -17.31 1.68
C PHE A 74 -3.04 -17.52 0.56
N ILE A 75 -3.13 -16.51 -0.32
CA ILE A 75 -3.85 -16.58 -1.57
C ILE A 75 -2.95 -16.08 -2.70
N GLU A 76 -2.86 -16.86 -3.78
CA GLU A 76 -2.15 -16.39 -4.98
C GLU A 76 -3.10 -15.55 -5.82
N LEU A 77 -2.74 -14.28 -6.07
CA LEU A 77 -3.50 -13.36 -6.90
C LEU A 77 -2.58 -12.73 -7.96
N ASP A 78 -3.03 -12.76 -9.20
CA ASP A 78 -2.45 -11.99 -10.29
C ASP A 78 -3.30 -10.77 -10.60
N LEU A 79 -2.84 -9.59 -10.17
CA LEU A 79 -3.54 -8.32 -10.40
C LEU A 79 -3.63 -7.93 -11.89
N SER A 80 -2.86 -8.57 -12.77
CA SER A 80 -2.94 -8.35 -14.21
C SER A 80 -4.03 -9.19 -14.90
N SER A 81 -4.61 -10.17 -14.21
CA SER A 81 -5.59 -11.10 -14.75
C SER A 81 -6.96 -10.95 -14.07
N PRO A 82 -7.91 -10.20 -14.66
CA PRO A 82 -9.27 -10.08 -14.10
C PRO A 82 -9.95 -11.41 -13.86
N ALA A 83 -9.80 -12.36 -14.79
CA ALA A 83 -10.42 -13.68 -14.66
C ALA A 83 -9.84 -14.51 -13.51
N ASP A 84 -8.52 -14.45 -13.25
CA ASP A 84 -7.90 -15.10 -12.10
C ASP A 84 -8.41 -14.49 -10.80
N LEU A 85 -8.47 -13.15 -10.72
CA LEU A 85 -8.98 -12.44 -9.55
C LEU A 85 -10.43 -12.84 -9.22
N GLU A 86 -11.32 -12.84 -10.21
CA GLU A 86 -12.72 -13.25 -10.05
C GLU A 86 -12.82 -14.70 -9.56
N CYS A 87 -12.08 -15.60 -10.19
CA CYS A 87 -12.08 -17.02 -9.84
C CYS A 87 -11.57 -17.24 -8.40
N ARG A 88 -10.46 -16.61 -8.02
CA ARG A 88 -9.83 -16.76 -6.70
C ARG A 88 -10.61 -16.10 -5.57
N LEU A 89 -11.31 -15.01 -5.86
CA LEU A 89 -12.10 -14.28 -4.88
C LEU A 89 -13.54 -14.78 -4.77
N ALA A 90 -14.00 -15.58 -5.73
CA ALA A 90 -15.34 -16.19 -5.70
C ALA A 90 -15.55 -17.04 -4.45
N GLY A 91 -16.64 -16.80 -3.73
CA GLY A 91 -16.97 -17.49 -2.47
C GLY A 91 -16.14 -17.09 -1.26
N MET A 92 -15.13 -16.22 -1.43
CA MET A 92 -14.42 -15.62 -0.30
C MET A 92 -15.26 -14.51 0.33
N GLN A 93 -15.01 -14.25 1.60
CA GLN A 93 -15.62 -13.13 2.33
C GLN A 93 -14.54 -12.41 3.11
N PHE A 94 -14.33 -11.13 2.80
CA PHE A 94 -13.42 -10.26 3.52
C PHE A 94 -14.16 -9.01 4.01
N ASP A 95 -13.95 -8.65 5.27
CA ASP A 95 -14.44 -7.40 5.84
C ASP A 95 -13.60 -6.21 5.36
N TYR A 96 -12.29 -6.44 5.23
CA TYR A 96 -11.32 -5.43 4.86
C TYR A 96 -10.39 -5.91 3.75
N VAL A 97 -10.06 -5.01 2.84
CA VAL A 97 -8.98 -5.19 1.88
C VAL A 97 -8.01 -4.03 2.01
N VAL A 98 -6.74 -4.34 2.26
CA VAL A 98 -5.66 -3.35 2.19
C VAL A 98 -4.85 -3.58 0.93
N HIS A 99 -4.98 -2.67 -0.02
CA HIS A 99 -4.28 -2.73 -1.29
C HIS A 99 -2.95 -1.97 -1.21
N ALA A 100 -1.91 -2.67 -0.74
CA ALA A 100 -0.54 -2.16 -0.63
C ALA A 100 0.36 -2.63 -1.80
N ALA A 101 -0.18 -3.42 -2.73
CA ALA A 101 0.56 -3.78 -3.94
C ALA A 101 0.79 -2.55 -4.83
N GLY A 102 2.00 -2.43 -5.35
CA GLY A 102 2.36 -1.35 -6.25
C GLY A 102 3.84 -1.44 -6.65
N ALA A 103 4.17 -0.84 -7.79
CA ALA A 103 5.53 -0.67 -8.24
C ALA A 103 5.99 0.75 -7.91
N THR A 104 7.15 0.87 -7.24
CA THR A 104 7.81 2.15 -6.93
C THR A 104 8.97 2.44 -7.87
N LYS A 105 9.44 1.42 -8.60
CA LYS A 105 10.53 1.49 -9.58
C LYS A 105 10.16 0.65 -10.79
N CYS A 106 10.21 1.26 -11.98
CA CYS A 106 10.01 0.60 -13.26
C CYS A 106 11.02 1.15 -14.27
N LEU A 107 11.37 0.36 -15.28
CA LEU A 107 12.20 0.80 -16.40
C LEU A 107 11.41 1.69 -17.36
N HIS A 108 10.13 1.39 -17.58
CA HIS A 108 9.25 2.12 -18.49
C HIS A 108 8.09 2.73 -17.74
N GLU A 109 7.64 3.90 -18.19
CA GLU A 109 6.53 4.62 -17.55
C GLU A 109 5.21 3.83 -17.58
N GLU A 110 4.96 3.10 -18.67
CA GLU A 110 3.77 2.28 -18.86
C GLU A 110 3.64 1.18 -17.79
N ASP A 111 4.77 0.67 -17.29
CA ASP A 111 4.78 -0.37 -16.26
C ASP A 111 4.22 0.14 -14.92
N PHE A 112 4.43 1.44 -14.60
CA PHE A 112 3.77 2.04 -13.44
C PHE A 112 2.25 2.03 -13.58
N TYR A 113 1.73 2.41 -14.74
CA TYR A 113 0.28 2.41 -14.99
C TYR A 113 -0.30 1.00 -14.98
N ARG A 114 0.39 0.06 -15.63
CA ARG A 114 -0.03 -1.35 -15.66
C ARG A 114 -0.16 -1.93 -14.25
N VAL A 115 0.82 -1.67 -13.38
CA VAL A 115 0.82 -2.23 -12.03
C VAL A 115 -0.05 -1.43 -11.08
N ASN A 116 0.14 -0.10 -11.01
CA ASN A 116 -0.48 0.73 -9.98
C ASN A 116 -1.92 1.12 -10.34
N THR A 117 -2.21 1.38 -11.62
CA THR A 117 -3.53 1.81 -12.05
C THR A 117 -4.40 0.62 -12.47
N GLU A 118 -3.95 -0.12 -13.49
CA GLU A 118 -4.78 -1.21 -14.02
C GLU A 118 -4.89 -2.38 -13.03
N GLY A 119 -3.82 -2.69 -12.28
CA GLY A 119 -3.88 -3.70 -11.21
C GLY A 119 -4.89 -3.34 -10.11
N THR A 120 -4.97 -2.05 -9.75
CA THR A 120 -5.99 -1.56 -8.80
C THR A 120 -7.40 -1.68 -9.38
N LYS A 121 -7.60 -1.25 -10.63
CA LYS A 121 -8.89 -1.37 -11.33
C LYS A 121 -9.37 -2.80 -11.40
N ASN A 122 -8.49 -3.72 -11.81
CA ASN A 122 -8.80 -5.14 -11.93
C ASN A 122 -9.24 -5.73 -10.58
N LEU A 123 -8.51 -5.42 -9.50
CA LEU A 123 -8.87 -5.89 -8.16
C LEU A 123 -10.24 -5.36 -7.73
N VAL A 124 -10.48 -4.08 -7.88
CA VAL A 124 -11.75 -3.45 -7.47
C VAL A 124 -12.92 -3.98 -8.30
N HIS A 125 -12.77 -4.11 -9.62
CA HIS A 125 -13.81 -4.70 -10.47
C HIS A 125 -14.11 -6.15 -10.08
N ALA A 126 -13.09 -6.96 -9.75
CA ALA A 126 -13.29 -8.33 -9.29
C ALA A 126 -14.04 -8.37 -7.95
N LEU A 127 -13.67 -7.50 -6.99
CA LEU A 127 -14.37 -7.40 -5.69
C LEU A 127 -15.84 -7.01 -5.86
N LEU A 128 -16.14 -6.04 -6.73
CA LEU A 128 -17.51 -5.64 -7.06
C LEU A 128 -18.28 -6.77 -7.73
N LYS A 129 -17.67 -7.45 -8.71
CA LYS A 129 -18.31 -8.53 -9.47
C LYS A 129 -18.67 -9.72 -8.60
N VAL A 130 -17.80 -10.10 -7.65
CA VAL A 130 -18.09 -11.17 -6.67
C VAL A 130 -18.95 -10.69 -5.50
N GLN A 131 -19.40 -9.44 -5.50
CA GLN A 131 -20.21 -8.81 -4.46
C GLN A 131 -19.56 -8.97 -3.08
N MET A 132 -18.26 -8.68 -2.97
CA MET A 132 -17.51 -8.82 -1.72
C MET A 132 -18.12 -7.93 -0.63
N PRO A 133 -18.47 -8.47 0.57
CA PRO A 133 -19.15 -7.71 1.62
C PRO A 133 -18.17 -6.83 2.41
N LEU A 134 -17.51 -5.90 1.73
CA LEU A 134 -16.49 -5.05 2.32
C LEU A 134 -17.05 -4.00 3.27
N LYS A 135 -16.49 -3.94 4.47
CA LYS A 135 -16.64 -2.78 5.37
C LYS A 135 -15.75 -1.63 4.93
N ARG A 136 -14.52 -1.95 4.43
CA ARG A 136 -13.60 -0.93 3.91
C ARG A 136 -12.55 -1.52 2.97
N PHE A 137 -12.28 -0.78 1.90
CA PHE A 137 -11.11 -0.95 1.01
C PHE A 137 -10.11 0.17 1.31
N VAL A 138 -8.89 -0.17 1.66
CA VAL A 138 -7.83 0.81 1.95
C VAL A 138 -6.83 0.79 0.81
N TYR A 139 -6.74 1.88 0.08
CA TYR A 139 -5.76 2.05 -1.00
C TYR A 139 -4.52 2.75 -0.49
N LEU A 140 -3.37 2.10 -0.58
CA LEU A 140 -2.08 2.70 -0.25
C LEU A 140 -1.55 3.48 -1.47
N SER A 141 -1.84 4.77 -1.49
CA SER A 141 -1.35 5.73 -2.48
C SER A 141 0.03 6.29 -2.07
N SER A 142 0.30 7.54 -2.35
CA SER A 142 1.54 8.22 -2.00
C SER A 142 1.34 9.74 -2.00
N LEU A 143 2.09 10.45 -1.15
CA LEU A 143 2.17 11.92 -1.21
C LEU A 143 2.74 12.43 -2.55
N SER A 144 3.43 11.56 -3.31
CA SER A 144 3.93 11.86 -4.67
C SER A 144 2.84 12.26 -5.68
N VAL A 145 1.55 12.05 -5.36
CA VAL A 145 0.43 12.54 -6.17
C VAL A 145 0.35 14.06 -6.21
N PHE A 146 0.90 14.74 -5.22
CA PHE A 146 0.95 16.21 -5.20
C PHE A 146 2.12 16.79 -5.99
N GLY A 147 3.22 16.04 -6.18
CA GLY A 147 4.44 16.56 -6.79
C GLY A 147 5.05 17.71 -5.98
N ALA A 148 5.69 18.67 -6.65
CA ALA A 148 6.41 19.78 -6.04
C ALA A 148 5.52 21.04 -5.83
N ILE A 149 4.29 20.88 -5.34
CA ILE A 149 3.34 22.01 -5.18
C ILE A 149 3.76 23.04 -4.13
N ARG A 150 4.77 22.75 -3.30
CA ARG A 150 5.32 23.63 -2.27
C ARG A 150 6.76 24.07 -2.56
N GLU A 151 7.22 23.99 -3.81
CA GLU A 151 8.60 24.33 -4.19
C GLU A 151 9.00 25.75 -3.80
N GLN A 152 8.08 26.71 -3.94
CA GLN A 152 8.29 28.11 -3.54
C GLN A 152 7.98 28.40 -2.06
N GLN A 153 7.35 27.48 -1.38
CA GLN A 153 6.95 27.58 0.02
C GLN A 153 7.22 26.26 0.75
N PRO A 154 8.48 25.85 0.91
CA PRO A 154 8.83 24.47 1.30
C PRO A 154 8.38 24.09 2.72
N TYR A 155 8.06 25.06 3.58
CA TYR A 155 7.59 24.81 4.95
C TYR A 155 6.06 24.84 5.09
N GLN A 156 5.33 25.12 4.00
CA GLN A 156 3.88 25.08 4.04
C GLN A 156 3.39 23.62 3.92
N GLU A 157 2.53 23.23 4.83
CA GLU A 157 1.94 21.88 4.83
C GLU A 157 1.07 21.63 3.60
N ILE A 158 1.12 20.40 3.10
CA ILE A 158 0.19 19.89 2.09
C ILE A 158 -1.07 19.45 2.84
N THR A 159 -2.21 19.93 2.39
CA THR A 159 -3.52 19.64 2.97
C THR A 159 -4.41 18.85 2.00
N GLU A 160 -5.54 18.33 2.48
CA GLU A 160 -6.52 17.64 1.66
C GLU A 160 -7.18 18.53 0.59
N HIS A 161 -7.12 19.86 0.77
CA HIS A 161 -7.68 20.84 -0.18
C HIS A 161 -6.73 21.17 -1.33
N ASP A 162 -5.48 20.73 -1.25
CA ASP A 162 -4.51 20.98 -2.31
C ASP A 162 -4.81 20.12 -3.54
N THR A 163 -4.67 20.72 -4.72
CA THR A 163 -4.88 20.02 -5.98
C THR A 163 -3.67 19.15 -6.33
N PRO A 164 -3.82 17.82 -6.49
CA PRO A 164 -2.74 16.95 -6.91
C PRO A 164 -2.16 17.33 -8.29
N ARG A 165 -0.81 17.46 -8.35
CA ARG A 165 -0.05 17.80 -9.57
C ARG A 165 1.21 16.95 -9.68
N PRO A 166 1.09 15.62 -9.89
CA PRO A 166 2.25 14.73 -9.91
C PRO A 166 3.18 15.06 -11.06
N ASN A 167 4.48 15.10 -10.78
CA ASN A 167 5.54 15.35 -11.75
C ASN A 167 6.34 14.08 -12.12
N THR A 168 6.02 12.92 -11.51
CA THR A 168 6.64 11.64 -11.81
C THR A 168 5.63 10.65 -12.37
N ALA A 169 6.08 9.68 -13.19
CA ALA A 169 5.23 8.60 -13.71
C ALA A 169 4.60 7.77 -12.56
N TYR A 170 5.37 7.53 -11.50
CA TYR A 170 4.86 6.89 -10.28
C TYR A 170 3.69 7.67 -9.67
N GLY A 171 3.89 8.96 -9.39
CA GLY A 171 2.83 9.82 -8.82
C GLY A 171 1.60 9.91 -9.72
N LYS A 172 1.81 10.04 -11.05
CA LYS A 172 0.72 10.05 -12.04
C LYS A 172 -0.07 8.75 -12.04
N SER A 173 0.61 7.59 -11.97
CA SER A 173 -0.06 6.28 -11.94
C SER A 173 -0.86 6.06 -10.65
N LYS A 174 -0.35 6.54 -9.50
CA LYS A 174 -1.07 6.50 -8.23
C LYS A 174 -2.31 7.39 -8.26
N LEU A 175 -2.17 8.63 -8.76
CA LEU A 175 -3.31 9.55 -8.91
C LEU A 175 -4.37 9.01 -9.87
N ALA A 176 -3.97 8.34 -10.96
CA ALA A 176 -4.92 7.72 -11.89
C ALA A 176 -5.76 6.62 -11.21
N ALA A 177 -5.16 5.84 -10.30
CA ALA A 177 -5.89 4.86 -9.51
C ALA A 177 -6.85 5.52 -8.49
N GLU A 178 -6.43 6.62 -7.84
CA GLU A 178 -7.32 7.38 -6.95
C GLU A 178 -8.54 7.92 -7.71
N ARG A 179 -8.32 8.57 -8.87
CA ARG A 179 -9.41 9.08 -9.72
C ARG A 179 -10.38 7.99 -10.17
N PHE A 180 -9.86 6.79 -10.42
CA PHE A 180 -10.70 5.64 -10.71
C PHE A 180 -11.57 5.28 -9.50
N LEU A 181 -11.01 5.21 -8.29
CA LEU A 181 -11.78 4.96 -7.07
C LEU A 181 -12.85 6.04 -6.85
N ASP A 182 -12.51 7.32 -7.04
CA ASP A 182 -13.46 8.43 -6.96
C ASP A 182 -14.60 8.27 -7.98
N SER A 183 -14.31 7.75 -9.18
CA SER A 183 -15.31 7.57 -10.25
C SER A 183 -16.33 6.46 -9.99
N ILE A 184 -16.03 5.52 -9.10
CA ILE A 184 -16.97 4.45 -8.69
C ILE A 184 -18.08 5.02 -7.79
N GLY A 185 -17.79 6.12 -7.09
CA GLY A 185 -18.74 6.77 -6.19
C GLY A 185 -18.94 6.06 -4.86
N ASN A 186 -20.09 6.33 -4.22
CA ASN A 186 -20.33 5.92 -2.83
C ASN A 186 -20.66 4.42 -2.66
N ASP A 187 -20.85 3.68 -3.76
CA ASP A 187 -21.21 2.26 -3.72
C ASP A 187 -20.04 1.35 -3.33
N PHE A 188 -18.80 1.87 -3.35
CA PHE A 188 -17.61 1.15 -2.94
C PHE A 188 -16.94 1.84 -1.74
N PRO A 189 -16.85 1.17 -0.57
CA PRO A 189 -16.40 1.79 0.67
C PRO A 189 -14.87 1.89 0.73
N TYR A 190 -14.26 2.89 0.12
CA TYR A 190 -12.81 3.05 0.09
C TYR A 190 -12.28 4.20 0.94
N ILE A 191 -11.00 4.10 1.28
CA ILE A 191 -10.16 5.16 1.87
C ILE A 191 -8.82 5.16 1.14
N VAL A 192 -8.31 6.35 0.85
CA VAL A 192 -6.98 6.55 0.26
C VAL A 192 -6.01 7.04 1.33
N LEU A 193 -4.89 6.33 1.49
CA LEU A 193 -3.79 6.76 2.36
C LEU A 193 -2.63 7.24 1.47
N ARG A 194 -2.14 8.45 1.72
CA ARG A 194 -1.04 9.07 0.98
C ARG A 194 0.20 9.24 1.87
N PRO A 195 0.93 8.15 2.18
CA PRO A 195 2.13 8.26 2.99
C PRO A 195 3.20 9.07 2.25
N THR A 196 4.04 9.75 3.03
CA THR A 196 5.31 10.33 2.59
C THR A 196 6.39 9.24 2.48
N GLY A 197 7.67 9.62 2.45
CA GLY A 197 8.77 8.66 2.48
C GLY A 197 8.74 7.81 3.75
N VAL A 198 8.41 6.52 3.59
CA VAL A 198 8.40 5.55 4.69
C VAL A 198 9.74 4.86 4.77
N TYR A 199 10.35 4.83 5.94
CA TYR A 199 11.63 4.16 6.18
C TYR A 199 11.58 3.34 7.47
N GLY A 200 12.46 2.35 7.57
CA GLY A 200 12.53 1.47 8.75
C GLY A 200 13.13 0.10 8.40
N PRO A 201 13.02 -0.87 9.32
CA PRO A 201 13.45 -2.26 9.06
C PRO A 201 12.78 -2.81 7.80
N ARG A 202 13.52 -3.60 6.97
CA ARG A 202 13.10 -4.19 5.69
C ARG A 202 13.05 -3.22 4.50
N GLU A 203 13.18 -1.90 4.75
CA GLU A 203 13.30 -0.91 3.69
C GLU A 203 14.75 -0.95 3.15
N LYS A 204 14.89 -0.88 1.82
CA LYS A 204 16.20 -1.08 1.16
C LYS A 204 16.81 0.22 0.66
N ASP A 205 16.01 1.16 0.20
CA ASP A 205 16.49 2.34 -0.52
C ASP A 205 17.09 3.37 0.43
N TYR A 206 16.35 3.74 1.48
CA TYR A 206 16.88 4.62 2.54
C TYR A 206 18.02 3.96 3.30
N PHE A 207 17.96 2.63 3.48
CA PHE A 207 19.06 1.89 4.09
C PHE A 207 20.36 2.01 3.29
N LEU A 208 20.31 1.89 1.96
CA LEU A 208 21.47 2.06 1.09
C LEU A 208 22.01 3.48 1.15
N MET A 209 21.14 4.48 1.15
CA MET A 209 21.51 5.88 1.32
C MET A 209 22.25 6.12 2.64
N VAL A 210 21.67 5.67 3.76
CA VAL A 210 22.30 5.80 5.09
C VAL A 210 23.66 5.06 5.14
N LYS A 211 23.76 3.88 4.53
CA LYS A 211 25.01 3.12 4.43
C LYS A 211 26.06 3.90 3.65
N SER A 212 25.69 4.53 2.55
CA SER A 212 26.57 5.38 1.74
C SER A 212 27.11 6.58 2.53
N ILE A 213 26.21 7.33 3.18
CA ILE A 213 26.58 8.46 4.04
C ILE A 213 27.54 8.00 5.16
N ARG A 214 27.26 6.88 5.82
CA ARG A 214 28.13 6.32 6.85
C ARG A 214 29.52 5.93 6.33
N SER A 215 29.61 5.58 5.05
CA SER A 215 30.88 5.26 4.38
C SER A 215 31.57 6.50 3.79
N HIS A 216 31.09 7.72 4.13
CA HIS A 216 31.57 9.01 3.59
C HIS A 216 31.49 9.09 2.04
N VAL A 217 30.58 8.34 1.43
CA VAL A 217 30.29 8.40 0.01
C VAL A 217 28.95 9.09 -0.17
N ASP A 218 29.00 10.30 -0.70
CA ASP A 218 27.80 11.05 -1.08
C ASP A 218 27.58 10.88 -2.58
N PHE A 219 26.46 10.26 -2.97
CA PHE A 219 26.03 10.21 -4.35
C PHE A 219 25.09 11.39 -4.60
N SER A 220 25.68 12.54 -4.95
CA SER A 220 24.94 13.62 -5.55
C SER A 220 24.51 13.19 -6.96
N VAL A 221 23.23 12.94 -7.17
CA VAL A 221 22.67 12.88 -8.52
C VAL A 221 22.44 14.33 -8.94
N GLY A 222 23.47 14.90 -9.60
CA GLY A 222 23.40 16.26 -10.12
C GLY A 222 22.37 16.36 -11.24
N PHE A 223 21.73 17.53 -11.29
CA PHE A 223 21.02 18.03 -12.45
C PHE A 223 22.00 18.76 -13.37
#